data_d2ec4778610f045bfd83b7fe55216ef3
#
_entry.id   d2ec4778610f045bfd83b7fe55216ef3
#
_cell.length_a   1.000
_cell.length_b   1.000
_cell.length_c   1.000
_cell.angle_alpha   90.00
_cell.angle_beta   90.00
_cell.angle_gamma   90.00
#
_symmetry.space_group_name_H-M   'P 1'
#
loop_
_entity.id
_entity.type
_entity.pdbx_description
1 polymer ?
#
loop_
_entity_poly.entity_id
_entity_poly.type
_entity_poly.pdbx_seq_one_letter_code
_entity_poly.pdbx_strand_id
1 'polypeptide(L)'
;NLTLGRAVASRKGIWEIRECLEKEMKYSSSAEDKAISVFAGYMSSVLLHLPVDELPDMEFYAAALPPGIKMFSAYVIAHMAYLKGKYGRALGICEAAFMFRDGTYPISMIYLYCMMAMCQMNLKHQQKAKDALMLAWNMAKEDEFLEPFIEHHGLLQGLLESCIRKEDSKLYNKLSDKVISFSRGWMAIHNPMSENFVTDALSTVEFSIAMLA
;
A
#
# COMPACT_ATOMS: atom_id res chain seq x y z
N ASN A 1 -2.72 -11.46 10.06
CA ASN A 1 -1.58 -12.38 9.88
C ASN A 1 -0.58 -11.88 8.81
N LEU A 2 -1.00 -11.39 7.63
CA LEU A 2 -0.09 -10.78 6.64
C LEU A 2 0.66 -9.59 7.24
N THR A 3 -0.05 -8.70 7.93
CA THR A 3 0.53 -7.55 8.62
C THR A 3 1.52 -8.00 9.69
N LEU A 4 1.18 -9.05 10.45
CA LEU A 4 2.09 -9.62 11.45
C LEU A 4 3.34 -10.24 10.79
N GLY A 5 3.16 -10.97 9.67
CA GLY A 5 4.29 -11.52 8.91
C GLY A 5 5.26 -10.45 8.45
N ARG A 6 4.77 -9.30 7.97
CA ARG A 6 5.60 -8.13 7.65
C ARG A 6 6.28 -7.54 8.88
N ALA A 7 5.52 -7.32 9.96
CA ALA A 7 6.04 -6.72 11.19
C ALA A 7 7.20 -7.52 11.81
N VAL A 8 7.16 -8.84 11.68
CA VAL A 8 8.23 -9.74 12.15
C VAL A 8 9.24 -10.13 11.05
N ALA A 9 9.14 -9.49 9.89
CA ALA A 9 9.99 -9.80 8.73
C ALA A 9 10.03 -11.30 8.36
N SER A 10 8.91 -11.98 8.53
CA SER A 10 8.79 -13.42 8.30
C SER A 10 8.35 -13.73 6.87
N ARG A 11 9.32 -13.93 5.98
CA ARG A 11 9.05 -14.40 4.61
C ARG A 11 8.26 -15.71 4.60
N LYS A 12 8.66 -16.68 5.45
CA LYS A 12 7.96 -17.96 5.57
C LYS A 12 6.49 -17.77 5.95
N GLY A 13 6.20 -16.94 6.96
CA GLY A 13 4.83 -16.68 7.40
C GLY A 13 3.97 -16.03 6.30
N ILE A 14 4.55 -15.16 5.48
CA ILE A 14 3.84 -14.55 4.35
C ILE A 14 3.49 -15.58 3.29
N TRP A 15 4.41 -16.47 2.94
CA TRP A 15 4.17 -17.55 1.97
C TRP A 15 3.15 -18.57 2.46
N GLU A 16 3.22 -18.98 3.73
CA GLU A 16 2.24 -19.90 4.33
C GLU A 16 0.82 -19.31 4.29
N ILE A 17 0.67 -18.02 4.55
CA ILE A 17 -0.63 -17.35 4.47
C ILE A 17 -1.12 -17.30 3.03
N ARG A 18 -0.23 -17.01 2.07
CA ARG A 18 -0.57 -17.02 0.65
C ARG A 18 -1.07 -18.39 0.20
N GLU A 19 -0.40 -19.47 0.57
CA GLU A 19 -0.87 -20.83 0.28
C GLU A 19 -2.24 -21.13 0.90
N CYS A 20 -2.51 -20.65 2.13
CA CYS A 20 -3.81 -20.79 2.74
C CYS A 20 -4.88 -20.05 1.95
N LEU A 21 -4.63 -18.80 1.52
CA LEU A 21 -5.55 -18.01 0.71
C LEU A 21 -5.83 -18.67 -0.64
N GLU A 22 -4.81 -19.21 -1.30
CA GLU A 22 -4.98 -19.93 -2.58
C GLU A 22 -5.84 -21.21 -2.41
N LYS A 23 -5.71 -21.93 -1.30
CA LYS A 23 -6.58 -23.05 -0.97
C LYS A 23 -8.03 -22.59 -0.74
N GLU A 24 -8.23 -21.58 0.09
CA GLU A 24 -9.55 -21.00 0.35
C GLU A 24 -10.25 -20.56 -0.95
N MET A 25 -9.54 -19.93 -1.87
CA MET A 25 -10.10 -19.55 -3.18
C MET A 25 -10.66 -20.73 -3.97
N LYS A 26 -10.04 -21.91 -3.88
CA LYS A 26 -10.50 -23.12 -4.57
C LYS A 26 -11.76 -23.73 -3.97
N TYR A 27 -11.98 -23.56 -2.66
CA TYR A 27 -13.08 -24.19 -1.93
C TYR A 27 -14.23 -23.22 -1.59
N SER A 28 -14.08 -21.95 -1.90
CA SER A 28 -15.11 -20.93 -1.65
C SER A 28 -16.39 -21.24 -2.43
N SER A 29 -17.52 -21.31 -1.73
CA SER A 29 -18.81 -21.69 -2.31
C SER A 29 -19.70 -20.50 -2.66
N SER A 30 -19.64 -19.42 -1.87
CA SER A 30 -20.44 -18.22 -2.11
C SER A 30 -19.71 -17.18 -2.97
N ALA A 31 -20.45 -16.25 -3.59
CA ALA A 31 -19.86 -15.13 -4.33
C ALA A 31 -19.07 -14.19 -3.42
N GLU A 32 -19.55 -13.99 -2.17
CA GLU A 32 -18.88 -13.16 -1.18
C GLU A 32 -17.56 -13.78 -0.72
N ASP A 33 -17.54 -15.09 -0.41
CA ASP A 33 -16.32 -15.78 0.00
C ASP A 33 -15.25 -15.72 -1.10
N LYS A 34 -15.66 -15.91 -2.36
CA LYS A 34 -14.76 -15.76 -3.51
C LYS A 34 -14.22 -14.34 -3.62
N ALA A 35 -15.06 -13.34 -3.46
CA ALA A 35 -14.66 -11.94 -3.51
C ALA A 35 -13.65 -11.61 -2.39
N ILE A 36 -13.89 -12.07 -1.16
CA ILE A 36 -12.97 -11.89 -0.03
C ILE A 36 -11.64 -12.60 -0.28
N SER A 37 -11.65 -13.81 -0.83
CA SER A 37 -10.43 -14.57 -1.11
C SER A 37 -9.60 -13.90 -2.21
N VAL A 38 -10.23 -13.43 -3.30
CA VAL A 38 -9.56 -12.66 -4.36
C VAL A 38 -8.99 -11.36 -3.81
N PHE A 39 -9.77 -10.63 -3.00
CA PHE A 39 -9.32 -9.42 -2.33
C PHE A 39 -8.09 -9.67 -1.44
N ALA A 40 -8.09 -10.75 -0.66
CA ALA A 40 -6.97 -11.12 0.19
C ALA A 40 -5.70 -11.46 -0.61
N GLY A 41 -5.86 -12.12 -1.78
CA GLY A 41 -4.76 -12.35 -2.72
C GLY A 41 -4.13 -11.05 -3.23
N TYR A 42 -4.96 -10.12 -3.69
CA TYR A 42 -4.50 -8.78 -4.11
C TYR A 42 -3.85 -8.00 -2.97
N MET A 43 -4.43 -8.06 -1.76
CA MET A 43 -3.85 -7.43 -0.57
C MET A 43 -2.45 -7.96 -0.26
N SER A 44 -2.21 -9.26 -0.43
CA SER A 44 -0.88 -9.82 -0.20
C SER A 44 0.17 -9.23 -1.15
N SER A 45 -0.20 -9.03 -2.42
CA SER A 45 0.67 -8.39 -3.42
C SER A 45 0.95 -6.92 -3.09
N VAL A 46 -0.09 -6.18 -2.73
CA VAL A 46 0.03 -4.78 -2.34
C VAL A 46 0.90 -4.60 -1.12
N LEU A 47 0.71 -5.44 -0.09
CA LEU A 47 1.53 -5.42 1.12
C LEU A 47 3.00 -5.74 0.87
N LEU A 48 3.30 -6.55 -0.14
CA LEU A 48 4.65 -6.89 -0.55
C LEU A 48 5.22 -5.94 -1.60
N HIS A 49 4.43 -5.01 -2.10
CA HIS A 49 4.77 -4.14 -3.24
C HIS A 49 5.22 -4.92 -4.49
N LEU A 50 4.66 -6.11 -4.69
CA LEU A 50 4.97 -6.98 -5.83
C LEU A 50 3.73 -7.16 -6.70
N PRO A 51 3.80 -6.91 -8.03
CA PRO A 51 2.71 -7.21 -8.93
C PRO A 51 2.51 -8.72 -9.04
N VAL A 52 1.25 -9.18 -9.07
CA VAL A 52 0.88 -10.57 -9.33
C VAL A 52 -0.09 -10.60 -10.50
N ASP A 53 0.19 -11.44 -11.49
CA ASP A 53 -0.59 -11.49 -12.72
C ASP A 53 -1.61 -12.64 -12.77
N GLU A 54 -1.45 -13.63 -11.91
CA GLU A 54 -2.25 -14.87 -11.90
C GLU A 54 -3.53 -14.82 -11.06
N LEU A 55 -3.86 -13.64 -10.50
CA LEU A 55 -5.08 -13.49 -9.73
C LEU A 55 -6.27 -13.19 -10.67
N PRO A 56 -7.48 -13.71 -10.34
CA PRO A 56 -8.71 -13.34 -11.04
C PRO A 56 -8.92 -11.82 -10.97
N ASP A 57 -9.57 -11.25 -11.99
CA ASP A 57 -9.78 -9.81 -12.05
C ASP A 57 -10.66 -9.33 -10.89
N MET A 58 -10.08 -8.55 -9.99
CA MET A 58 -10.74 -8.02 -8.79
C MET A 58 -11.96 -7.17 -9.13
N GLU A 59 -11.99 -6.53 -10.29
CA GLU A 59 -13.10 -5.66 -10.70
C GLU A 59 -14.43 -6.44 -10.80
N PHE A 60 -14.39 -7.72 -11.18
CA PHE A 60 -15.58 -8.59 -11.18
C PHE A 60 -16.09 -8.94 -9.78
N TYR A 61 -15.22 -8.96 -8.80
CA TYR A 61 -15.56 -9.38 -7.45
C TYR A 61 -15.88 -8.22 -6.52
N ALA A 62 -15.46 -7.00 -6.87
CA ALA A 62 -15.61 -5.82 -6.02
C ALA A 62 -17.07 -5.54 -5.62
N ALA A 63 -18.04 -5.84 -6.49
CA ALA A 63 -19.46 -5.65 -6.21
C ALA A 63 -19.98 -6.56 -5.08
N ALA A 64 -19.42 -7.75 -4.91
CA ALA A 64 -19.80 -8.73 -3.90
C ALA A 64 -19.12 -8.51 -2.55
N LEU A 65 -18.20 -7.57 -2.44
CA LEU A 65 -17.52 -7.26 -1.17
C LEU A 65 -18.43 -6.51 -0.21
N PRO A 66 -18.32 -6.76 1.11
CA PRO A 66 -18.96 -5.94 2.13
C PRO A 66 -18.60 -4.45 1.98
N PRO A 67 -19.51 -3.51 2.32
CA PRO A 67 -19.33 -2.07 2.06
C PRO A 67 -17.99 -1.49 2.57
N GLY A 68 -17.57 -1.84 3.80
CA GLY A 68 -16.31 -1.37 4.37
C GLY A 68 -15.07 -1.86 3.62
N ILE A 69 -15.11 -3.09 3.09
CA ILE A 69 -14.03 -3.67 2.29
C ILE A 69 -14.08 -3.14 0.86
N LYS A 70 -15.26 -2.89 0.33
CA LYS A 70 -15.47 -2.40 -1.04
C LYS A 70 -14.72 -1.08 -1.31
N MET A 71 -14.81 -0.12 -0.40
CA MET A 71 -14.06 1.14 -0.54
C MET A 71 -12.55 0.90 -0.48
N PHE A 72 -12.08 0.02 0.39
CA PHE A 72 -10.67 -0.33 0.50
C PHE A 72 -10.18 -1.12 -0.73
N SER A 73 -11.05 -1.91 -1.36
CA SER A 73 -10.70 -2.65 -2.59
C SER A 73 -10.32 -1.72 -3.75
N ALA A 74 -10.90 -0.52 -3.80
CA ALA A 74 -10.52 0.49 -4.79
C ALA A 74 -9.04 0.91 -4.62
N TYR A 75 -8.57 1.10 -3.37
CA TYR A 75 -7.15 1.33 -3.10
C TYR A 75 -6.30 0.15 -3.59
N VAL A 76 -6.72 -1.09 -3.30
CA VAL A 76 -5.96 -2.29 -3.68
C VAL A 76 -5.86 -2.42 -5.20
N ILE A 77 -6.95 -2.21 -5.93
CA ILE A 77 -6.96 -2.22 -7.40
C ILE A 77 -6.08 -1.09 -7.96
N ALA A 78 -6.17 0.11 -7.39
CA ALA A 78 -5.34 1.25 -7.78
C ALA A 78 -3.85 0.96 -7.54
N HIS A 79 -3.50 0.35 -6.40
CA HIS A 79 -2.12 0.00 -6.07
C HIS A 79 -1.56 -1.06 -7.03
N MET A 80 -2.34 -2.08 -7.39
CA MET A 80 -1.94 -3.04 -8.41
C MET A 80 -1.70 -2.39 -9.78
N ALA A 81 -2.53 -1.42 -10.16
CA ALA A 81 -2.29 -0.64 -11.39
C ALA A 81 -1.01 0.21 -11.27
N TYR A 82 -0.76 0.80 -10.10
CA TYR A 82 0.46 1.56 -9.80
C TYR A 82 1.71 0.70 -9.92
N LEU A 83 1.74 -0.50 -9.32
CA LEU A 83 2.87 -1.44 -9.40
C LEU A 83 3.18 -1.89 -10.83
N LYS A 84 2.16 -1.90 -11.71
CA LYS A 84 2.31 -2.16 -13.15
C LYS A 84 2.66 -0.89 -13.96
N GLY A 85 3.02 0.21 -13.32
CA GLY A 85 3.38 1.49 -13.97
C GLY A 85 2.20 2.24 -14.59
N LYS A 86 0.95 1.81 -14.37
CA LYS A 86 -0.26 2.41 -14.94
C LYS A 86 -0.80 3.54 -14.06
N TYR A 87 0.03 4.56 -13.82
CA TYR A 87 -0.24 5.62 -12.84
C TYR A 87 -1.52 6.41 -13.13
N GLY A 88 -1.81 6.71 -14.40
CA GLY A 88 -3.05 7.38 -14.80
C GLY A 88 -4.31 6.55 -14.50
N ARG A 89 -4.26 5.23 -14.73
CA ARG A 89 -5.35 4.31 -14.37
C ARG A 89 -5.53 4.25 -12.85
N ALA A 90 -4.45 4.11 -12.10
CA ALA A 90 -4.49 4.08 -10.65
C ALA A 90 -5.12 5.36 -10.07
N LEU A 91 -4.74 6.53 -10.58
CA LEU A 91 -5.32 7.81 -10.21
C LEU A 91 -6.83 7.86 -10.51
N GLY A 92 -7.24 7.49 -11.70
CA GLY A 92 -8.66 7.47 -12.09
C GLY A 92 -9.52 6.54 -11.22
N ILE A 93 -8.98 5.40 -10.77
CA ILE A 93 -9.66 4.50 -9.83
C ILE A 93 -9.86 5.19 -8.48
N CYS A 94 -8.85 5.88 -7.96
CA CYS A 94 -8.98 6.64 -6.70
C CYS A 94 -10.04 7.75 -6.82
N GLU A 95 -10.02 8.51 -7.90
CA GLU A 95 -10.99 9.59 -8.15
C GLU A 95 -12.42 9.05 -8.26
N ALA A 96 -12.62 7.94 -8.97
CA ALA A 96 -13.91 7.26 -9.07
C ALA A 96 -14.40 6.76 -7.69
N ALA A 97 -13.52 6.20 -6.87
CA ALA A 97 -13.87 5.75 -5.53
C ALA A 97 -14.39 6.90 -4.65
N PHE A 98 -13.80 8.08 -4.74
CA PHE A 98 -14.28 9.27 -4.03
C PHE A 98 -15.61 9.79 -4.58
N MET A 99 -15.82 9.73 -5.90
CA MET A 99 -17.04 10.20 -6.56
C MET A 99 -18.25 9.34 -6.21
N PHE A 100 -18.09 8.02 -6.17
CA PHE A 100 -19.19 7.06 -5.99
C PHE A 100 -19.29 6.46 -4.58
N ARG A 101 -18.61 7.04 -3.60
CA ARG A 101 -18.69 6.57 -2.21
C ARG A 101 -20.10 6.80 -1.65
N ASP A 102 -20.57 5.81 -0.91
CA ASP A 102 -21.88 5.80 -0.23
C ASP A 102 -21.80 6.11 1.28
N GLY A 103 -20.59 6.41 1.78
CA GLY A 103 -20.37 6.67 3.20
C GLY A 103 -19.00 7.28 3.49
N THR A 104 -18.67 7.40 4.76
CA THR A 104 -17.38 7.86 5.24
C THR A 104 -16.56 6.70 5.75
N TYR A 105 -15.44 6.43 5.08
CA TYR A 105 -14.51 5.34 5.39
C TYR A 105 -13.11 5.92 5.59
N PRO A 106 -12.80 6.51 6.78
CA PRO A 106 -11.58 7.31 6.97
C PRO A 106 -10.30 6.55 6.62
N ILE A 107 -10.16 5.30 7.07
CA ILE A 107 -8.99 4.48 6.79
C ILE A 107 -8.79 4.31 5.27
N SER A 108 -9.83 3.90 4.55
CA SER A 108 -9.78 3.72 3.10
C SER A 108 -9.45 5.02 2.37
N MET A 109 -10.02 6.15 2.84
CA MET A 109 -9.78 7.47 2.26
C MET A 109 -8.32 7.91 2.44
N ILE A 110 -7.72 7.67 3.61
CA ILE A 110 -6.31 7.99 3.86
C ILE A 110 -5.41 7.21 2.90
N TYR A 111 -5.64 5.90 2.74
CA TYR A 111 -4.89 5.08 1.78
C TYR A 111 -5.08 5.53 0.33
N LEU A 112 -6.29 5.90 -0.07
CA LEU A 112 -6.57 6.41 -1.41
C LEU A 112 -5.88 7.75 -1.67
N TYR A 113 -5.86 8.68 -0.70
CA TYR A 113 -5.13 9.94 -0.83
C TYR A 113 -3.60 9.71 -0.90
N CYS A 114 -3.04 8.80 -0.12
CA CYS A 114 -1.64 8.38 -0.27
C CYS A 114 -1.37 7.85 -1.68
N MET A 115 -2.26 6.99 -2.20
CA MET A 115 -2.15 6.46 -3.57
C MET A 115 -2.21 7.56 -4.62
N MET A 116 -3.12 8.54 -4.48
CA MET A 116 -3.18 9.70 -5.37
C MET A 116 -1.88 10.50 -5.32
N ALA A 117 -1.31 10.73 -4.13
CA ALA A 117 -0.03 11.42 -3.97
C ALA A 117 1.10 10.70 -4.73
N MET A 118 1.20 9.37 -4.56
CA MET A 118 2.18 8.53 -5.26
C MET A 118 2.00 8.59 -6.78
N CYS A 119 0.77 8.50 -7.28
CA CYS A 119 0.46 8.60 -8.70
C CYS A 119 0.85 9.97 -9.26
N GLN A 120 0.49 11.05 -8.58
CA GLN A 120 0.79 12.42 -9.00
C GLN A 120 2.30 12.70 -9.02
N MET A 121 3.09 12.12 -8.08
CA MET A 121 4.55 12.20 -8.13
C MET A 121 5.12 11.57 -9.40
N ASN A 122 4.67 10.37 -9.75
CA ASN A 122 5.12 9.68 -10.96
C ASN A 122 4.67 10.40 -12.25
N LEU A 123 3.51 11.06 -12.23
CA LEU A 123 3.01 11.90 -13.32
C LEU A 123 3.66 13.31 -13.35
N LYS A 124 4.62 13.59 -12.43
CA LYS A 124 5.34 14.87 -12.32
C LYS A 124 4.47 16.07 -11.92
N HIS A 125 3.35 15.82 -11.28
CA HIS A 125 2.42 16.85 -10.79
C HIS A 125 2.67 17.12 -9.29
N GLN A 126 3.82 17.66 -8.94
CA GLN A 126 4.29 17.78 -7.55
C GLN A 126 3.30 18.52 -6.62
N GLN A 127 2.65 19.59 -7.09
CA GLN A 127 1.71 20.33 -6.24
C GLN A 127 0.48 19.47 -5.91
N LYS A 128 -0.09 18.79 -6.89
CA LYS A 128 -1.23 17.88 -6.67
C LYS A 128 -0.86 16.71 -5.75
N ALA A 129 0.38 16.23 -5.83
CA ALA A 129 0.89 15.19 -4.93
C ALA A 129 0.94 15.69 -3.48
N LYS A 130 1.44 16.91 -3.24
CA LYS A 130 1.45 17.56 -1.91
C LYS A 130 0.05 17.75 -1.37
N ASP A 131 -0.87 18.26 -2.19
CA ASP A 131 -2.26 18.50 -1.78
C ASP A 131 -2.94 17.18 -1.36
N ALA A 132 -2.78 16.11 -2.13
CA ALA A 132 -3.30 14.79 -1.79
C ALA A 132 -2.69 14.24 -0.50
N LEU A 133 -1.36 14.35 -0.33
CA LEU A 133 -0.69 13.90 0.90
C LEU A 133 -1.21 14.67 2.12
N MET A 134 -1.40 15.98 2.02
CA MET A 134 -1.88 16.80 3.13
C MET A 134 -3.33 16.49 3.50
N LEU A 135 -4.17 16.10 2.55
CA LEU A 135 -5.52 15.59 2.84
C LEU A 135 -5.45 14.29 3.65
N ALA A 136 -4.59 13.33 3.25
CA ALA A 136 -4.37 12.10 4.02
C ALA A 136 -3.86 12.40 5.43
N TRP A 137 -2.84 13.27 5.53
CA TRP A 137 -2.22 13.64 6.81
C TRP A 137 -3.19 14.28 7.78
N ASN A 138 -3.97 15.25 7.32
CA ASN A 138 -4.95 15.95 8.17
C ASN A 138 -6.05 15.03 8.69
N MET A 139 -6.38 13.95 7.97
CA MET A 139 -7.32 12.93 8.45
C MET A 139 -6.70 11.96 9.46
N ALA A 140 -5.39 11.71 9.36
CA ALA A 140 -4.71 10.67 10.12
C ALA A 140 -4.05 11.18 11.41
N LYS A 141 -3.63 12.46 11.44
CA LYS A 141 -2.73 13.00 12.49
C LYS A 141 -3.35 13.01 13.89
N GLU A 142 -4.65 13.24 14.02
CA GLU A 142 -5.32 13.31 15.33
C GLU A 142 -5.34 11.96 16.04
N ASP A 143 -5.55 10.88 15.27
CA ASP A 143 -5.55 9.49 15.76
C ASP A 143 -4.15 8.86 15.71
N GLU A 144 -3.12 9.60 15.28
CA GLU A 144 -1.77 9.10 15.03
C GLU A 144 -1.75 7.85 14.13
N PHE A 145 -2.67 7.77 13.15
CA PHE A 145 -2.74 6.66 12.20
C PHE A 145 -1.66 6.78 11.14
N LEU A 146 -0.44 6.34 11.48
CA LEU A 146 0.78 6.54 10.69
C LEU A 146 1.07 5.44 9.67
N GLU A 147 0.42 4.28 9.77
CA GLU A 147 0.68 3.09 8.95
C GLU A 147 0.69 3.37 7.44
N PRO A 148 -0.28 4.11 6.85
CA PRO A 148 -0.27 4.38 5.40
C PRO A 148 0.97 5.12 4.94
N PHE A 149 1.49 6.04 5.76
CA PHE A 149 2.69 6.83 5.43
C PHE A 149 3.98 6.02 5.61
N ILE A 150 4.01 5.12 6.59
CA ILE A 150 5.13 4.22 6.84
C ILE A 150 5.25 3.23 5.67
N GLU A 151 4.14 2.60 5.31
CA GLU A 151 4.09 1.58 4.26
C GLU A 151 4.45 2.13 2.88
N HIS A 152 4.11 3.38 2.61
CA HIS A 152 4.34 4.01 1.30
C HIS A 152 5.50 5.01 1.30
N HIS A 153 6.30 5.10 2.36
CA HIS A 153 7.36 6.09 2.50
C HIS A 153 8.27 6.17 1.27
N GLY A 154 8.82 5.03 0.83
CA GLY A 154 9.67 4.98 -0.35
C GLY A 154 8.97 5.41 -1.65
N LEU A 155 7.69 5.06 -1.80
CA LEU A 155 6.88 5.37 -2.98
C LEU A 155 6.39 6.83 -3.01
N LEU A 156 6.39 7.52 -1.87
CA LEU A 156 6.06 8.95 -1.74
C LEU A 156 7.22 9.88 -2.11
N GLN A 157 8.42 9.34 -2.39
CA GLN A 157 9.53 10.06 -3.01
C GLN A 157 9.93 11.37 -2.31
N GLY A 158 10.03 11.37 -0.97
CA GLY A 158 10.45 12.53 -0.18
C GLY A 158 9.34 13.55 0.11
N LEU A 159 8.08 13.25 -0.22
CA LEU A 159 6.95 14.12 0.12
C LEU A 159 6.76 14.28 1.62
N LEU A 160 6.97 13.22 2.41
CA LEU A 160 6.83 13.27 3.87
C LEU A 160 7.83 14.25 4.48
N GLU A 161 9.08 14.20 4.04
CA GLU A 161 10.14 15.08 4.47
C GLU A 161 9.84 16.55 4.12
N SER A 162 9.37 16.78 2.90
CA SER A 162 9.14 18.12 2.40
C SER A 162 7.89 18.80 2.96
N CYS A 163 6.88 18.02 3.34
CA CYS A 163 5.61 18.56 3.83
C CYS A 163 5.45 18.36 5.34
N ILE A 164 5.48 17.11 5.82
CA ILE A 164 5.09 16.77 7.19
C ILE A 164 6.14 17.21 8.22
N ARG A 165 7.43 17.03 7.93
CA ARG A 165 8.51 17.44 8.84
C ARG A 165 8.46 18.92 9.19
N LYS A 166 7.96 19.77 8.28
CA LYS A 166 7.83 21.21 8.51
C LYS A 166 6.60 21.56 9.31
N GLU A 167 5.52 20.81 9.16
CA GLU A 167 4.24 21.06 9.82
C GLU A 167 4.22 20.51 11.25
N ASP A 168 4.66 19.26 11.43
CA ASP A 168 4.70 18.58 12.72
C ASP A 168 5.98 17.75 12.87
N SER A 169 7.03 18.40 13.34
CA SER A 169 8.33 17.75 13.54
C SER A 169 8.30 16.64 14.57
N LYS A 170 7.44 16.73 15.60
CA LYS A 170 7.34 15.71 16.66
C LYS A 170 6.73 14.42 16.11
N LEU A 171 5.61 14.53 15.42
CA LEU A 171 4.93 13.37 14.85
C LEU A 171 5.73 12.80 13.67
N TYR A 172 6.42 13.65 12.89
CA TYR A 172 7.35 13.21 11.86
C TYR A 172 8.51 12.37 12.42
N ASN A 173 9.11 12.75 13.56
CA ASN A 173 10.18 11.95 14.17
C ASN A 173 9.67 10.57 14.58
N LYS A 174 8.47 10.50 15.18
CA LYS A 174 7.82 9.22 15.52
C LYS A 174 7.57 8.36 14.27
N LEU A 175 7.14 8.97 13.18
CA LEU A 175 6.95 8.31 11.89
C LEU A 175 8.28 7.81 11.32
N SER A 176 9.33 8.63 11.35
CA SER A 176 10.66 8.30 10.82
C SER A 176 11.26 7.06 11.51
N ASP A 177 11.15 6.95 12.83
CA ASP A 177 11.63 5.78 13.57
C ASP A 177 10.90 4.50 13.14
N LYS A 178 9.59 4.59 12.92
CA LYS A 178 8.79 3.45 12.43
C LYS A 178 9.12 3.10 10.98
N VAL A 179 9.40 4.09 10.12
CA VAL A 179 9.84 3.88 8.74
C VAL A 179 11.14 3.09 8.67
N ILE A 180 12.12 3.42 9.53
CA ILE A 180 13.39 2.68 9.59
C ILE A 180 13.15 1.21 9.93
N SER A 181 12.31 0.94 10.94
CA SER A 181 11.98 -0.43 11.33
C SER A 181 11.24 -1.18 10.23
N PHE A 182 10.28 -0.53 9.59
CA PHE A 182 9.53 -1.09 8.46
C PHE A 182 10.45 -1.43 7.28
N SER A 183 11.35 -0.51 6.91
CA SER A 183 12.29 -0.68 5.80
C SER A 183 13.21 -1.87 6.00
N ARG A 184 13.73 -2.04 7.23
CA ARG A 184 14.56 -3.21 7.58
C ARG A 184 13.77 -4.51 7.42
N GLY A 185 12.53 -4.55 7.92
CA GLY A 185 11.66 -5.72 7.77
C GLY A 185 11.33 -6.02 6.30
N TRP A 186 11.05 -4.97 5.52
CA TRP A 186 10.75 -5.11 4.09
C TRP A 186 11.96 -5.66 3.31
N MET A 187 13.17 -5.12 3.55
CA MET A 187 14.41 -5.61 2.95
C MET A 187 14.68 -7.06 3.33
N ALA A 188 14.47 -7.46 4.57
CA ALA A 188 14.67 -8.84 5.02
C ALA A 188 13.73 -9.82 4.30
N ILE A 189 12.51 -9.40 3.94
CA ILE A 189 11.55 -10.23 3.19
C ILE A 189 11.96 -10.36 1.73
N HIS A 190 12.41 -9.28 1.09
CA HIS A 190 12.66 -9.25 -0.35
C HIS A 190 14.08 -9.68 -0.73
N ASN A 191 15.04 -9.56 0.17
CA ASN A 191 16.44 -9.87 -0.10
C ASN A 191 17.06 -10.88 0.89
N PRO A 192 16.54 -12.12 0.94
CA PRO A 192 16.98 -13.11 1.92
C PRO A 192 18.37 -13.69 1.64
N MET A 193 18.99 -13.40 0.49
CA MET A 193 20.26 -14.00 0.04
C MET A 193 21.43 -13.02 -0.06
N SER A 194 21.21 -11.73 0.19
CA SER A 194 22.34 -10.79 0.20
C SER A 194 22.97 -10.72 1.59
N GLU A 195 23.96 -11.53 1.83
CA GLU A 195 25.00 -11.25 2.83
C GLU A 195 25.83 -10.00 2.42
N ASN A 196 25.43 -9.29 1.37
CA ASN A 196 26.15 -8.16 0.83
C ASN A 196 25.74 -6.87 1.55
N PHE A 197 26.67 -6.31 2.29
CA PHE A 197 26.64 -5.02 3.00
C PHE A 197 26.17 -3.81 2.17
N VAL A 198 26.00 -3.94 0.87
CA VAL A 198 25.58 -2.84 -0.02
C VAL A 198 24.11 -2.48 0.21
N THR A 199 23.26 -3.44 0.56
CA THR A 199 21.82 -3.18 0.82
C THR A 199 21.57 -2.51 2.16
N ASP A 200 22.46 -2.68 3.14
CA ASP A 200 22.38 -2.00 4.42
C ASP A 200 22.72 -0.50 4.33
N ALA A 201 23.39 -0.10 3.25
CA ALA A 201 23.78 1.28 2.98
C ALA A 201 22.75 2.06 2.14
N LEU A 202 21.79 1.37 1.49
CA LEU A 202 20.77 2.03 0.68
C LEU A 202 19.63 2.52 1.55
N SER A 203 19.21 3.76 1.34
CA SER A 203 17.95 4.25 1.89
C SER A 203 16.78 3.49 1.25
N THR A 204 15.63 3.48 1.91
CA THR A 204 14.40 2.84 1.38
C THR A 204 14.04 3.34 -0.02
N VAL A 205 14.34 4.62 -0.30
CA VAL A 205 14.10 5.25 -1.60
C VAL A 205 15.02 4.68 -2.66
N GLU A 206 16.31 4.60 -2.36
CA GLU A 206 17.32 4.06 -3.27
C GLU A 206 17.09 2.57 -3.55
N PHE A 207 16.71 1.80 -2.53
CA PHE A 207 16.36 0.39 -2.71
C PHE A 207 15.09 0.21 -3.54
N SER A 208 14.06 1.03 -3.31
CA SER A 208 12.82 1.00 -4.11
C SER A 208 13.09 1.37 -5.57
N ILE A 209 13.98 2.34 -5.83
CA ILE A 209 14.42 2.71 -7.19
C ILE A 209 15.18 1.55 -7.83
N ALA A 210 16.10 0.92 -7.11
CA ALA A 210 16.87 -0.21 -7.61
C ALA A 210 16.01 -1.45 -7.96
N MET A 211 14.92 -1.66 -7.24
CA MET A 211 13.98 -2.76 -7.52
C MET A 211 13.02 -2.48 -8.69
N LEU A 212 12.89 -1.23 -9.11
CA LEU A 212 12.03 -0.80 -10.24
C LEU A 212 12.83 -0.62 -11.55
N ALA A 213 14.15 -0.71 -11.49
CA ALA A 213 15.07 -0.64 -12.64
C ALA A 213 15.32 -2.01 -13.26
#